data_336a4f6358e21cd991c89dcb716c9530
#
_entry.id   336a4f6358e21cd991c89dcb716c9530
#
_cell.length_a   1.000
_cell.length_b   1.000
_cell.length_c   1.000
_cell.angle_alpha   90.00
_cell.angle_beta   90.00
_cell.angle_gamma   90.00
#
_symmetry.space_group_name_H-M   'P 1'
#
loop_
_entity.id
_entity.type
_entity.pdbx_description
1 polymer ?
#
loop_
_entity_poly.entity_id
_entity_poly.type
_entity_poly.pdbx_seq_one_letter_code
_entity_poly.pdbx_strand_id
1 'polypeptide(L)'
;MLQALIDLEATEKIGAARYERTDNRSTHRNGSRSRLLSTKAGDVELAIPKLRHGSFFPALLEPRRRIDRALWAVIMEAFVHGVSTRKVDDLVAALGIDAGLSKSQVSRICAELDGAVTEFRERRLDHIEFPYVFVDATYVKAHDGARVVSKAIIVATGVSADGNREVLGLAVGDSEDKAFWTAFLRSLRARGLAGVRLVISDAHEGLRSSIEKVMLGAAWQRCRVHFMRNVLARVPRGSQEMVAAAIRTVFAQPDAAAVADQLDSIAGKLGRQFPAVETMLREAAIDVCAFTAFPIAHWKKVWSTNPLERVNKEIKRRTNVVGIFPNEAGVLRLAGSILLEVHDEWQIAERRYLSEGSMAKLYENDNDGAERKEVGTNTKELLAG
;
A
#
# COMPACT_ATOMS: atom_id res chain seq x y z
N MET A 1 18.43 -27.22 9.01
CA MET A 1 17.54 -27.36 10.18
C MET A 1 16.19 -26.68 9.96
N LEU A 2 16.12 -25.39 9.66
CA LEU A 2 14.85 -24.66 9.42
C LEU A 2 14.00 -25.30 8.32
N GLN A 3 14.59 -25.64 7.16
CA GLN A 3 13.86 -26.30 6.07
C GLN A 3 13.27 -27.65 6.49
N ALA A 4 13.99 -28.43 7.28
CA ALA A 4 13.51 -29.73 7.79
C ALA A 4 12.29 -29.56 8.73
N LEU A 5 12.25 -28.51 9.55
CA LEU A 5 11.10 -28.18 10.40
C LEU A 5 9.88 -27.81 9.56
N ILE A 6 10.06 -26.98 8.52
CA ILE A 6 8.99 -26.60 7.59
C ILE A 6 8.44 -27.84 6.88
N ASP A 7 9.31 -28.74 6.44
CA ASP A 7 8.90 -29.97 5.77
C ASP A 7 8.19 -30.96 6.70
N LEU A 8 8.58 -31.03 7.98
CA LEU A 8 7.92 -31.83 9.00
C LEU A 8 6.51 -31.31 9.26
N GLU A 9 6.38 -30.01 9.51
CA GLU A 9 5.09 -29.35 9.77
C GLU A 9 4.12 -29.47 8.57
N ALA A 10 4.65 -29.34 7.34
CA ALA A 10 3.87 -29.60 6.14
C ALA A 10 3.41 -31.06 6.03
N THR A 11 4.24 -32.02 6.47
CA THR A 11 3.93 -33.44 6.52
C THR A 11 2.80 -33.74 7.50
N GLU A 12 2.85 -33.17 8.69
CA GLU A 12 1.78 -33.26 9.70
C GLU A 12 0.46 -32.71 9.18
N LYS A 13 0.51 -31.54 8.56
CA LYS A 13 -0.71 -30.90 7.99
C LYS A 13 -1.31 -31.69 6.83
N ILE A 14 -0.49 -32.34 6.03
CA ILE A 14 -0.91 -33.18 4.90
C ILE A 14 -1.42 -34.55 5.39
N GLY A 15 -0.95 -35.01 6.55
CA GLY A 15 -1.23 -36.33 7.09
C GLY A 15 -0.45 -37.47 6.41
N ALA A 16 0.62 -37.13 5.64
CA ALA A 16 1.44 -38.10 4.95
C ALA A 16 2.82 -37.54 4.57
N ALA A 17 3.85 -38.37 4.63
CA ALA A 17 5.19 -38.03 4.17
C ALA A 17 5.27 -37.87 2.64
N ARG A 18 6.41 -37.36 2.15
CA ARG A 18 6.66 -37.21 0.71
C ARG A 18 6.66 -38.59 0.06
N TYR A 19 5.83 -38.75 -0.99
CA TYR A 19 5.64 -40.03 -1.72
C TYR A 19 4.93 -41.17 -0.98
N GLU A 20 4.57 -40.98 0.30
CA GLU A 20 3.81 -41.96 1.06
C GLU A 20 2.36 -42.05 0.57
N ARG A 21 1.80 -43.24 0.46
CA ARG A 21 0.37 -43.48 0.14
C ARG A 21 -0.33 -43.92 1.41
N THR A 22 -1.21 -43.11 1.94
CA THR A 22 -1.98 -43.35 3.17
C THR A 22 -3.37 -42.72 3.05
N ASP A 23 -4.36 -43.34 3.66
CA ASP A 23 -5.76 -42.84 3.70
C ASP A 23 -5.89 -41.56 4.52
N ASN A 24 -4.91 -41.26 5.38
CA ASN A 24 -4.88 -40.03 6.19
C ASN A 24 -4.42 -38.79 5.39
N ARG A 25 -4.03 -38.97 4.13
CA ARG A 25 -3.57 -37.87 3.30
C ARG A 25 -4.72 -36.94 2.92
N SER A 26 -4.69 -35.69 3.44
CA SER A 26 -5.69 -34.67 3.17
C SER A 26 -5.48 -33.93 1.83
N THR A 27 -4.23 -33.80 1.36
CA THR A 27 -3.86 -33.08 0.13
C THR A 27 -2.47 -33.51 -0.37
N HIS A 28 -2.07 -32.97 -1.51
CA HIS A 28 -0.76 -33.22 -2.11
C HIS A 28 0.08 -31.95 -2.15
N ARG A 29 1.41 -32.09 -2.06
CA ARG A 29 2.35 -31.00 -2.32
C ARG A 29 2.29 -30.65 -3.80
N ASN A 30 2.29 -29.33 -4.10
CA ASN A 30 2.25 -28.78 -5.45
C ASN A 30 3.44 -27.82 -5.66
N GLY A 31 4.66 -28.37 -5.60
CA GLY A 31 5.88 -27.58 -5.64
C GLY A 31 6.18 -26.84 -4.33
N SER A 32 7.03 -25.85 -4.41
CA SER A 32 7.39 -24.95 -3.31
C SER A 32 7.46 -23.51 -3.81
N ARG A 33 7.45 -22.58 -2.88
CA ARG A 33 7.73 -21.16 -3.12
C ARG A 33 8.99 -20.78 -2.35
N SER A 34 9.87 -20.04 -2.99
CA SER A 34 11.06 -19.52 -2.34
C SER A 34 10.70 -18.35 -1.42
N ARG A 35 11.34 -18.32 -0.25
CA ARG A 35 11.30 -17.19 0.68
C ARG A 35 12.68 -16.96 1.27
N LEU A 36 13.17 -15.74 1.15
CA LEU A 36 14.40 -15.33 1.81
C LEU A 36 14.10 -14.99 3.28
N LEU A 37 14.80 -15.64 4.19
CA LEU A 37 14.78 -15.35 5.61
C LEU A 37 16.13 -14.75 6.01
N SER A 38 16.18 -13.46 6.29
CA SER A 38 17.37 -12.81 6.79
C SER A 38 17.60 -13.19 8.25
N THR A 39 18.75 -13.80 8.53
CA THR A 39 19.16 -14.19 9.87
C THR A 39 20.47 -13.51 10.26
N LYS A 40 20.82 -13.54 11.56
CA LYS A 40 22.13 -13.04 12.04
C LYS A 40 23.32 -13.77 11.42
N ALA A 41 23.11 -14.94 10.84
CA ALA A 41 24.13 -15.78 10.19
C ALA A 41 24.13 -15.60 8.65
N GLY A 42 23.36 -14.66 8.11
CA GLY A 42 23.16 -14.42 6.68
C GLY A 42 21.75 -14.77 6.21
N ASP A 43 21.50 -14.53 4.93
CA ASP A 43 20.22 -14.83 4.29
C ASP A 43 20.09 -16.32 4.00
N VAL A 44 18.98 -16.89 4.41
CA VAL A 44 18.65 -18.31 4.18
C VAL A 44 17.44 -18.38 3.26
N GLU A 45 17.61 -18.99 2.10
CA GLU A 45 16.51 -19.26 1.19
C GLU A 45 15.71 -20.47 1.68
N LEU A 46 14.43 -20.29 1.93
CA LEU A 46 13.50 -21.32 2.40
C LEU A 46 12.54 -21.69 1.28
N ALA A 47 12.35 -23.00 1.07
CA ALA A 47 11.38 -23.55 0.14
C ALA A 47 10.09 -23.93 0.88
N ILE A 48 9.09 -23.06 0.88
CA ILE A 48 7.81 -23.31 1.56
C ILE A 48 6.94 -24.20 0.67
N PRO A 49 6.51 -25.40 1.10
CA PRO A 49 5.67 -26.28 0.32
C PRO A 49 4.32 -25.64 -0.01
N LYS A 50 3.90 -25.73 -1.29
CA LYS A 50 2.56 -25.42 -1.73
C LYS A 50 1.67 -26.65 -1.62
N LEU A 51 0.40 -26.46 -1.28
CA LEU A 51 -0.60 -27.52 -1.25
C LEU A 51 -1.50 -27.45 -2.48
N ARG A 52 -1.95 -28.60 -2.99
CA ARG A 52 -2.87 -28.67 -4.13
C ARG A 52 -4.27 -28.17 -3.75
N HIS A 53 -4.68 -28.45 -2.51
CA HIS A 53 -5.93 -27.97 -1.92
C HIS A 53 -5.63 -27.39 -0.53
N GLY A 54 -6.14 -26.19 -0.27
CA GLY A 54 -5.88 -25.44 0.95
C GLY A 54 -4.57 -24.65 0.91
N SER A 55 -4.24 -23.99 2.02
CA SER A 55 -3.02 -23.20 2.18
C SER A 55 -2.15 -23.79 3.30
N PHE A 56 -0.85 -23.72 3.12
CA PHE A 56 0.15 -24.04 4.15
C PHE A 56 1.07 -22.85 4.36
N PHE A 57 1.23 -22.49 5.62
CA PHE A 57 2.23 -21.54 6.05
C PHE A 57 2.89 -22.11 7.31
N PRO A 58 4.23 -22.21 7.38
CA PRO A 58 4.91 -22.74 8.54
C PRO A 58 4.64 -21.91 9.79
N ALA A 59 4.35 -22.55 10.93
CA ALA A 59 4.11 -21.85 12.20
C ALA A 59 5.34 -21.03 12.63
N LEU A 60 6.51 -21.52 12.30
CA LEU A 60 7.78 -20.82 12.49
C LEU A 60 7.86 -19.46 11.77
N LEU A 61 7.11 -19.32 10.67
CA LEU A 61 7.02 -18.12 9.84
C LEU A 61 5.63 -17.48 9.92
N GLU A 62 4.84 -17.78 10.97
CA GLU A 62 3.45 -17.34 11.11
C GLU A 62 3.27 -15.86 10.80
N PRO A 63 2.28 -15.53 9.92
CA PRO A 63 1.88 -14.16 9.71
C PRO A 63 1.40 -13.57 11.04
N ARG A 64 1.88 -12.37 11.37
CA ARG A 64 1.52 -11.56 12.53
C ARG A 64 2.42 -11.66 13.76
N ARG A 65 3.30 -12.62 13.89
CA ARG A 65 4.22 -12.70 15.03
C ARG A 65 5.11 -11.46 15.14
N ARG A 66 5.51 -10.87 14.01
CA ARG A 66 6.26 -9.61 13.94
C ARG A 66 5.40 -8.44 14.41
N ILE A 67 4.15 -8.37 13.95
CA ILE A 67 3.19 -7.33 14.37
C ILE A 67 2.92 -7.42 15.86
N ASP A 68 2.69 -8.62 16.38
CA ASP A 68 2.38 -8.83 17.80
C ASP A 68 3.60 -8.50 18.68
N ARG A 69 4.82 -8.84 18.26
CA ARG A 69 6.08 -8.42 18.92
C ARG A 69 6.24 -6.89 18.90
N ALA A 70 5.93 -6.24 17.79
CA ALA A 70 6.03 -4.80 17.66
C ALA A 70 4.99 -4.07 18.53
N LEU A 71 3.76 -4.55 18.54
CA LEU A 71 2.69 -4.03 19.40
C LEU A 71 3.07 -4.18 20.88
N TRP A 72 3.55 -5.35 21.27
CA TRP A 72 4.02 -5.63 22.61
C TRP A 72 5.20 -4.71 23.00
N ALA A 73 6.18 -4.53 22.13
CA ALA A 73 7.33 -3.68 22.38
C ALA A 73 6.92 -2.21 22.60
N VAL A 74 5.97 -1.69 21.81
CA VAL A 74 5.46 -0.32 21.97
C VAL A 74 4.69 -0.16 23.29
N ILE A 75 3.86 -1.14 23.66
CA ILE A 75 3.10 -1.15 24.91
C ILE A 75 4.06 -1.14 26.09
N MET A 76 5.06 -2.01 26.09
CA MET A 76 6.05 -2.11 27.16
C MET A 76 6.95 -0.87 27.24
N GLU A 77 7.32 -0.28 26.10
CA GLU A 77 8.04 0.98 26.05
C GLU A 77 7.23 2.12 26.71
N ALA A 78 5.95 2.25 26.38
CA ALA A 78 5.05 3.23 26.97
C ALA A 78 4.92 3.04 28.51
N PHE A 79 4.76 1.79 28.95
CA PHE A 79 4.66 1.45 30.37
C PHE A 79 5.95 1.77 31.15
N VAL A 80 7.10 1.34 30.63
CA VAL A 80 8.42 1.53 31.25
C VAL A 80 8.80 3.03 31.34
N HIS A 81 8.39 3.84 30.38
CA HIS A 81 8.63 5.29 30.37
C HIS A 81 7.58 6.10 31.18
N GLY A 82 6.56 5.44 31.72
CA GLY A 82 5.50 6.11 32.50
C GLY A 82 4.62 7.04 31.66
N VAL A 83 4.55 6.81 30.34
CA VAL A 83 3.70 7.57 29.39
C VAL A 83 2.54 6.72 28.90
N SER A 84 2.23 5.64 29.63
CA SER A 84 1.14 4.72 29.29
C SER A 84 -0.24 5.38 29.49
N THR A 85 -1.21 4.91 28.72
CA THR A 85 -2.62 5.25 28.91
C THR A 85 -3.30 4.17 29.75
N ARG A 86 -4.49 4.47 30.33
CA ARG A 86 -5.29 3.45 31.02
C ARG A 86 -5.46 2.17 30.21
N LYS A 87 -5.67 2.29 28.89
CA LYS A 87 -5.78 1.14 28.00
C LYS A 87 -4.52 0.27 27.97
N VAL A 88 -3.35 0.91 28.00
CA VAL A 88 -2.07 0.21 28.03
C VAL A 88 -1.86 -0.45 29.40
N ASP A 89 -2.18 0.26 30.48
CA ASP A 89 -2.10 -0.28 31.84
C ASP A 89 -3.02 -1.49 32.04
N ASP A 90 -4.28 -1.39 31.58
CA ASP A 90 -5.26 -2.48 31.62
C ASP A 90 -4.78 -3.70 30.83
N LEU A 91 -4.13 -3.48 29.66
CA LEU A 91 -3.61 -4.55 28.81
C LEU A 91 -2.40 -5.22 29.45
N VAL A 92 -1.48 -4.46 30.04
CA VAL A 92 -0.32 -4.98 30.75
C VAL A 92 -0.75 -5.82 31.95
N ALA A 93 -1.74 -5.34 32.70
CA ALA A 93 -2.33 -6.09 33.83
C ALA A 93 -3.02 -7.38 33.36
N ALA A 94 -3.79 -7.32 32.25
CA ALA A 94 -4.47 -8.49 31.69
C ALA A 94 -3.52 -9.55 31.15
N LEU A 95 -2.34 -9.15 30.69
CA LEU A 95 -1.28 -10.06 30.23
C LEU A 95 -0.48 -10.69 31.37
N GLY A 96 -0.79 -10.35 32.64
CA GLY A 96 -0.09 -10.86 33.81
C GLY A 96 1.41 -10.48 33.84
N ILE A 97 1.76 -9.37 33.19
CA ILE A 97 3.14 -8.90 33.11
C ILE A 97 3.43 -8.10 34.40
N ASP A 98 3.47 -8.81 35.53
CA ASP A 98 3.96 -8.23 36.77
C ASP A 98 5.49 -8.19 36.74
N ALA A 99 6.02 -6.96 36.79
CA ALA A 99 7.33 -6.55 37.32
C ALA A 99 8.61 -7.31 36.92
N GLY A 100 8.57 -8.23 35.96
CA GLY A 100 9.74 -9.08 35.63
C GLY A 100 10.55 -8.63 34.41
N LEU A 101 10.06 -7.68 33.60
CA LEU A 101 10.77 -7.23 32.39
C LEU A 101 11.68 -6.05 32.70
N SER A 102 12.98 -6.26 32.42
CA SER A 102 13.95 -5.17 32.59
C SER A 102 13.85 -4.17 31.42
N LYS A 103 14.11 -2.89 31.71
CA LYS A 103 14.22 -1.84 30.68
C LYS A 103 15.14 -2.25 29.52
N SER A 104 16.23 -2.97 29.84
CA SER A 104 17.21 -3.45 28.86
C SER A 104 16.64 -4.50 27.89
N GLN A 105 15.75 -5.38 28.36
CA GLN A 105 15.07 -6.35 27.48
C GLN A 105 14.11 -5.67 26.50
N VAL A 106 13.29 -4.73 26.98
CA VAL A 106 12.39 -3.95 26.12
C VAL A 106 13.20 -3.17 25.08
N SER A 107 14.25 -2.46 25.50
CA SER A 107 15.13 -1.70 24.62
C SER A 107 15.77 -2.58 23.53
N ARG A 108 16.21 -3.80 23.88
CA ARG A 108 16.80 -4.74 22.92
C ARG A 108 15.78 -5.19 21.86
N ILE A 109 14.56 -5.51 22.28
CA ILE A 109 13.49 -5.91 21.35
C ILE A 109 13.11 -4.73 20.44
N CYS A 110 13.00 -3.52 20.98
CA CYS A 110 12.76 -2.32 20.19
C CYS A 110 13.86 -2.12 19.15
N ALA A 111 15.14 -2.18 19.54
CA ALA A 111 16.27 -2.00 18.63
C ALA A 111 16.32 -3.06 17.50
N GLU A 112 15.98 -4.32 17.80
CA GLU A 112 15.90 -5.39 16.79
C GLU A 112 14.80 -5.13 15.76
N LEU A 113 13.61 -4.69 16.21
CA LEU A 113 12.50 -4.34 15.32
C LEU A 113 12.79 -3.07 14.52
N ASP A 114 13.39 -2.07 15.13
CA ASP A 114 13.78 -0.82 14.48
C ASP A 114 14.82 -1.07 13.37
N GLY A 115 15.77 -1.99 13.61
CA GLY A 115 16.72 -2.44 12.60
C GLY A 115 16.03 -3.05 11.37
N ALA A 116 15.11 -3.99 11.59
CA ALA A 116 14.35 -4.63 10.50
C ALA A 116 13.47 -3.62 9.72
N VAL A 117 12.83 -2.68 10.42
CA VAL A 117 12.03 -1.62 9.78
C VAL A 117 12.91 -0.67 8.99
N THR A 118 14.09 -0.32 9.49
CA THR A 118 15.04 0.56 8.80
C THR A 118 15.53 -0.09 7.52
N GLU A 119 16.00 -1.33 7.58
CA GLU A 119 16.42 -2.10 6.40
C GLU A 119 15.30 -2.15 5.33
N PHE A 120 14.07 -2.45 5.75
CA PHE A 120 12.92 -2.45 4.87
C PHE A 120 12.65 -1.09 4.22
N ARG A 121 12.76 0.00 4.98
CA ARG A 121 12.55 1.37 4.49
C ARG A 121 13.63 1.85 3.53
N GLU A 122 14.87 1.39 3.70
CA GLU A 122 16.04 1.80 2.92
C GLU A 122 16.34 0.88 1.74
N ARG A 123 15.62 -0.26 1.62
CA ARG A 123 15.87 -1.21 0.53
C ARG A 123 15.75 -0.58 -0.85
N ARG A 124 16.52 -1.09 -1.79
CA ARG A 124 16.47 -0.67 -3.20
C ARG A 124 15.12 -1.00 -3.84
N LEU A 125 14.70 -0.17 -4.81
CA LEU A 125 13.44 -0.31 -5.58
C LEU A 125 13.72 -0.41 -7.08
N ASP A 126 14.95 -0.60 -7.50
CA ASP A 126 15.41 -0.66 -8.89
C ASP A 126 15.39 -2.06 -9.51
N HIS A 127 14.83 -3.03 -8.80
CA HIS A 127 14.72 -4.41 -9.27
C HIS A 127 13.63 -4.59 -10.35
N ILE A 128 12.65 -3.67 -10.42
CA ILE A 128 11.56 -3.65 -11.39
C ILE A 128 10.95 -2.26 -11.49
N GLU A 129 10.29 -1.94 -12.61
CA GLU A 129 9.50 -0.72 -12.75
C GLU A 129 8.15 -0.80 -12.05
N PHE A 130 7.65 0.36 -11.57
CA PHE A 130 6.36 0.48 -10.90
C PHE A 130 5.46 1.50 -11.61
N PRO A 131 4.73 1.09 -12.66
CA PRO A 131 3.88 2.02 -13.42
C PRO A 131 2.77 2.68 -12.59
N TYR A 132 2.27 2.02 -11.55
CA TYR A 132 1.22 2.56 -10.67
C TYR A 132 1.73 2.68 -9.24
N VAL A 133 1.59 3.88 -8.68
CA VAL A 133 1.96 4.17 -7.28
C VAL A 133 0.76 4.75 -6.55
N PHE A 134 0.40 4.15 -5.42
CA PHE A 134 -0.65 4.63 -4.52
C PHE A 134 0.00 5.27 -3.31
N VAL A 135 -0.46 6.46 -2.95
CA VAL A 135 0.06 7.21 -1.79
C VAL A 135 -1.10 7.67 -0.94
N ASP A 136 -1.00 7.48 0.36
CA ASP A 136 -2.02 7.91 1.31
C ASP A 136 -1.38 8.17 2.68
N ALA A 137 -2.09 8.89 3.53
CA ALA A 137 -1.67 9.17 4.90
C ALA A 137 -2.73 8.79 5.92
N THR A 138 -2.28 8.45 7.10
CA THR A 138 -3.15 8.24 8.25
C THR A 138 -2.54 8.88 9.49
N TYR A 139 -3.36 9.23 10.49
CA TYR A 139 -2.91 9.94 11.67
C TYR A 139 -3.03 9.10 12.92
N VAL A 140 -2.05 9.27 13.80
CA VAL A 140 -2.00 8.70 15.15
C VAL A 140 -1.59 9.78 16.15
N LYS A 141 -1.79 9.50 17.46
CA LYS A 141 -1.32 10.36 18.53
C LYS A 141 -0.02 9.82 19.12
N ALA A 142 0.96 10.70 19.32
CA ALA A 142 2.23 10.34 19.95
C ALA A 142 2.71 11.47 20.88
N HIS A 143 3.52 11.11 21.87
CA HIS A 143 4.24 12.07 22.67
C HIS A 143 5.40 12.67 21.86
N ASP A 144 5.54 13.99 21.99
CA ASP A 144 6.69 14.77 21.58
C ASP A 144 7.12 15.62 22.79
N GLY A 145 8.12 15.12 23.52
CA GLY A 145 8.42 15.60 24.84
C GLY A 145 7.22 15.45 25.79
N ALA A 146 6.80 16.53 26.41
CA ALA A 146 5.65 16.55 27.34
C ALA A 146 4.28 16.73 26.65
N ARG A 147 4.25 16.89 25.34
CA ARG A 147 3.01 17.16 24.60
C ARG A 147 2.54 15.95 23.81
N VAL A 148 1.22 15.82 23.65
CA VAL A 148 0.62 14.84 22.73
C VAL A 148 0.30 15.54 21.42
N VAL A 149 0.94 15.10 20.36
CA VAL A 149 0.78 15.65 19.01
C VAL A 149 0.17 14.62 18.05
N SER A 150 -0.34 15.11 16.94
CA SER A 150 -0.77 14.26 15.84
C SER A 150 0.43 13.99 14.94
N LYS A 151 0.70 12.73 14.62
CA LYS A 151 1.75 12.31 13.66
C LYS A 151 1.09 11.71 12.43
N ALA A 152 1.51 12.16 11.26
CA ALA A 152 1.12 11.58 9.98
C ALA A 152 1.98 10.35 9.67
N ILE A 153 1.34 9.25 9.33
CA ILE A 153 1.97 8.06 8.78
C ILE A 153 1.69 8.05 7.28
N ILE A 154 2.70 8.30 6.46
CA ILE A 154 2.62 8.24 5.01
C ILE A 154 3.02 6.84 4.54
N VAL A 155 2.23 6.26 3.64
CA VAL A 155 2.50 4.96 3.04
C VAL A 155 2.45 5.08 1.52
N ALA A 156 3.42 4.49 0.85
CA ALA A 156 3.40 4.28 -0.60
C ALA A 156 3.41 2.79 -0.92
N THR A 157 2.53 2.38 -1.84
CA THR A 157 2.52 1.05 -2.43
C THR A 157 2.56 1.15 -3.95
N GLY A 158 3.13 0.16 -4.62
CA GLY A 158 3.22 0.13 -6.08
C GLY A 158 2.64 -1.14 -6.66
N VAL A 159 2.27 -1.05 -7.93
CA VAL A 159 2.06 -2.21 -8.80
C VAL A 159 3.22 -2.25 -9.76
N SER A 160 3.96 -3.34 -9.73
CA SER A 160 5.13 -3.59 -10.58
C SER A 160 4.75 -3.91 -12.02
N ALA A 161 5.71 -3.85 -12.92
CA ALA A 161 5.51 -4.11 -14.35
C ALA A 161 4.97 -5.53 -14.63
N ASP A 162 5.21 -6.48 -13.74
CA ASP A 162 4.66 -7.84 -13.80
C ASP A 162 3.28 -7.99 -13.14
N GLY A 163 2.70 -6.89 -12.62
CA GLY A 163 1.36 -6.83 -12.03
C GLY A 163 1.26 -7.22 -10.55
N ASN A 164 2.38 -7.44 -9.86
CA ASN A 164 2.41 -7.68 -8.42
C ASN A 164 2.32 -6.39 -7.61
N ARG A 165 2.01 -6.49 -6.32
CA ARG A 165 2.00 -5.34 -5.41
C ARG A 165 3.19 -5.37 -4.48
N GLU A 166 3.73 -4.19 -4.22
CA GLU A 166 4.76 -3.99 -3.21
C GLU A 166 4.48 -2.78 -2.34
N VAL A 167 4.89 -2.84 -1.08
CA VAL A 167 5.00 -1.64 -0.24
C VAL A 167 6.29 -0.94 -0.62
N LEU A 168 6.24 0.28 -1.11
CA LEU A 168 7.41 1.03 -1.59
C LEU A 168 8.09 1.83 -0.48
N GLY A 169 7.30 2.34 0.48
CA GLY A 169 7.85 3.17 1.54
C GLY A 169 6.87 3.55 2.63
N LEU A 170 7.47 4.01 3.72
CA LEU A 170 6.85 4.50 4.92
C LEU A 170 7.62 5.70 5.45
N ALA A 171 6.91 6.75 5.87
CA ALA A 171 7.47 7.85 6.64
C ALA A 171 6.49 8.28 7.74
N VAL A 172 7.03 8.81 8.83
CA VAL A 172 6.27 9.41 9.93
C VAL A 172 6.75 10.85 10.09
N GLY A 173 5.84 11.77 10.33
CA GLY A 173 6.15 13.19 10.48
C GLY A 173 5.02 13.97 11.14
N ASP A 174 5.24 15.27 11.38
CA ASP A 174 4.32 16.11 12.14
C ASP A 174 3.10 16.57 11.34
N SER A 175 3.24 16.67 10.02
CA SER A 175 2.20 17.18 9.13
C SER A 175 2.35 16.62 7.72
N GLU A 176 1.25 16.67 6.97
CA GLU A 176 1.23 16.38 5.53
C GLU A 176 1.58 17.63 4.70
N ASP A 177 2.61 18.37 5.08
CA ASP A 177 3.02 19.53 4.29
C ASP A 177 3.76 19.14 3.01
N LYS A 178 3.92 20.12 2.12
CA LYS A 178 4.60 19.95 0.83
C LYS A 178 6.07 19.51 1.00
N ALA A 179 6.75 19.99 2.04
CA ALA A 179 8.15 19.67 2.26
C ALA A 179 8.31 18.19 2.62
N PHE A 180 7.46 17.70 3.53
CA PHE A 180 7.45 16.30 3.96
C PHE A 180 7.09 15.36 2.80
N TRP A 181 6.03 15.67 2.01
CA TRP A 181 5.69 14.91 0.81
C TRP A 181 6.82 14.89 -0.22
N THR A 182 7.43 16.05 -0.46
CA THR A 182 8.56 16.15 -1.41
C THR A 182 9.76 15.31 -0.97
N ALA A 183 10.11 15.36 0.32
CA ALA A 183 11.21 14.57 0.89
C ALA A 183 10.92 13.06 0.77
N PHE A 184 9.70 12.65 1.09
CA PHE A 184 9.27 11.25 0.98
C PHE A 184 9.34 10.73 -0.46
N LEU A 185 8.76 11.45 -1.43
CA LEU A 185 8.78 11.02 -2.83
C LEU A 185 10.22 11.01 -3.41
N ARG A 186 11.06 11.97 -3.02
CA ARG A 186 12.48 11.97 -3.38
C ARG A 186 13.23 10.77 -2.81
N SER A 187 12.91 10.35 -1.59
CA SER A 187 13.52 9.16 -0.99
C SER A 187 13.20 7.89 -1.78
N LEU A 188 11.97 7.76 -2.30
CA LEU A 188 11.61 6.65 -3.17
C LEU A 188 12.41 6.66 -4.47
N ARG A 189 12.56 7.83 -5.11
CA ARG A 189 13.38 8.00 -6.32
C ARG A 189 14.85 7.69 -6.07
N ALA A 190 15.40 8.18 -4.97
CA ALA A 190 16.80 7.92 -4.60
C ALA A 190 17.09 6.43 -4.35
N ARG A 191 16.09 5.67 -3.92
CA ARG A 191 16.16 4.21 -3.77
C ARG A 191 15.95 3.45 -5.08
N GLY A 192 15.74 4.14 -6.20
CA GLY A 192 15.64 3.55 -7.53
C GLY A 192 14.22 3.36 -8.06
N LEU A 193 13.19 3.94 -7.44
CA LEU A 193 11.81 3.89 -7.98
C LEU A 193 11.79 4.49 -9.39
N ALA A 194 11.39 3.69 -10.38
CA ALA A 194 11.37 4.05 -11.80
C ALA A 194 10.07 3.59 -12.48
N GLY A 195 9.85 4.07 -13.72
CA GLY A 195 8.73 3.65 -14.58
C GLY A 195 7.36 4.15 -14.13
N VAL A 196 7.27 5.12 -13.19
CA VAL A 196 6.00 5.61 -12.67
C VAL A 196 5.24 6.36 -13.75
N ARG A 197 4.03 5.88 -14.10
CA ARG A 197 3.13 6.47 -15.10
C ARG A 197 1.90 7.12 -14.46
N LEU A 198 1.43 6.60 -13.33
CA LEU A 198 0.27 7.13 -12.61
C LEU A 198 0.52 7.09 -11.11
N VAL A 199 0.31 8.22 -10.46
CA VAL A 199 0.26 8.29 -8.99
C VAL A 199 -1.18 8.51 -8.56
N ILE A 200 -1.69 7.66 -7.67
CA ILE A 200 -3.06 7.68 -7.18
C ILE A 200 -3.05 8.15 -5.71
N SER A 201 -3.75 9.23 -5.41
CA SER A 201 -3.82 9.75 -4.03
C SER A 201 -5.11 10.52 -3.77
N ASP A 202 -5.30 10.94 -2.52
CA ASP A 202 -6.30 11.95 -2.18
C ASP A 202 -5.88 13.36 -2.69
N ALA A 203 -6.83 14.28 -2.72
CA ALA A 203 -6.62 15.66 -3.18
C ALA A 203 -6.02 16.52 -2.07
N HIS A 204 -4.77 16.28 -1.74
CA HIS A 204 -3.99 17.15 -0.87
C HIS A 204 -3.06 18.03 -1.74
N GLU A 205 -3.18 19.36 -1.63
CA GLU A 205 -2.47 20.30 -2.51
C GLU A 205 -0.95 20.15 -2.42
N GLY A 206 -0.41 19.99 -1.20
CA GLY A 206 1.01 19.77 -0.97
C GLY A 206 1.52 18.46 -1.61
N LEU A 207 0.71 17.40 -1.59
CA LEU A 207 1.03 16.14 -2.21
C LEU A 207 0.99 16.24 -3.74
N ARG A 208 -0.08 16.82 -4.31
CA ARG A 208 -0.19 17.06 -5.77
C ARG A 208 1.02 17.81 -6.30
N SER A 209 1.35 18.95 -5.70
CA SER A 209 2.50 19.76 -6.10
C SER A 209 3.84 19.02 -5.96
N SER A 210 3.95 18.09 -4.97
CA SER A 210 5.15 17.27 -4.80
C SER A 210 5.24 16.17 -5.85
N ILE A 211 4.11 15.56 -6.25
CA ILE A 211 4.05 14.57 -7.35
C ILE A 211 4.51 15.22 -8.65
N GLU A 212 3.93 16.36 -9.02
CA GLU A 212 4.28 17.10 -10.24
C GLU A 212 5.79 17.44 -10.29
N LYS A 213 6.38 17.76 -9.14
CA LYS A 213 7.80 18.14 -9.04
C LYS A 213 8.76 16.95 -9.05
N VAL A 214 8.39 15.82 -8.45
CA VAL A 214 9.30 14.69 -8.19
C VAL A 214 9.08 13.54 -9.15
N MET A 215 7.82 13.25 -9.52
CA MET A 215 7.43 12.15 -10.41
C MET A 215 7.19 12.66 -11.82
N LEU A 216 8.24 13.27 -12.41
CA LEU A 216 8.17 13.86 -13.74
C LEU A 216 7.69 12.83 -14.78
N GLY A 217 6.69 13.22 -15.56
CA GLY A 217 6.06 12.37 -16.58
C GLY A 217 4.95 11.46 -16.08
N ALA A 218 4.75 11.35 -14.77
CA ALA A 218 3.62 10.61 -14.23
C ALA A 218 2.34 11.46 -14.22
N ALA A 219 1.22 10.87 -14.65
CA ALA A 219 -0.09 11.47 -14.45
C ALA A 219 -0.50 11.36 -12.97
N TRP A 220 -1.40 12.24 -12.53
CA TRP A 220 -1.98 12.17 -11.20
C TRP A 220 -3.45 11.80 -11.28
N GLN A 221 -3.84 10.73 -10.57
CA GLN A 221 -5.22 10.30 -10.39
C GLN A 221 -5.72 10.70 -9.01
N ARG A 222 -6.67 11.61 -8.97
CA ARG A 222 -7.42 11.90 -7.75
C ARG A 222 -8.32 10.73 -7.39
N CYS A 223 -8.22 10.23 -6.15
CA CYS A 223 -9.05 9.14 -5.66
C CYS A 223 -10.55 9.46 -5.80
N ARG A 224 -11.26 8.69 -6.63
CA ARG A 224 -12.70 8.92 -6.88
C ARG A 224 -13.56 8.74 -5.63
N VAL A 225 -13.13 7.91 -4.66
CA VAL A 225 -13.89 7.66 -3.42
C VAL A 225 -13.85 8.91 -2.54
N HIS A 226 -12.66 9.49 -2.35
CA HIS A 226 -12.50 10.74 -1.61
C HIS A 226 -13.17 11.93 -2.35
N PHE A 227 -13.04 11.98 -3.68
CA PHE A 227 -13.74 12.96 -4.48
C PHE A 227 -15.27 12.89 -4.29
N MET A 228 -15.85 11.70 -4.41
CA MET A 228 -17.28 11.47 -4.17
C MET A 228 -17.70 11.94 -2.77
N ARG A 229 -16.92 11.61 -1.75
CA ARG A 229 -17.19 12.05 -0.37
C ARG A 229 -17.21 13.58 -0.26
N ASN A 230 -16.23 14.25 -0.90
CA ASN A 230 -16.14 15.70 -0.90
C ASN A 230 -17.32 16.37 -1.63
N VAL A 231 -17.77 15.80 -2.76
CA VAL A 231 -18.96 16.27 -3.48
C VAL A 231 -20.22 16.11 -2.62
N LEU A 232 -20.42 14.93 -2.03
CA LEU A 232 -21.61 14.64 -1.22
C LEU A 232 -21.68 15.49 0.06
N ALA A 233 -20.53 15.94 0.58
CA ALA A 233 -20.52 16.91 1.68
C ALA A 233 -21.09 18.29 1.32
N ARG A 234 -21.22 18.61 0.02
CA ARG A 234 -21.85 19.85 -0.50
C ARG A 234 -23.32 19.69 -0.87
N VAL A 235 -23.86 18.49 -0.67
CA VAL A 235 -25.24 18.13 -1.08
C VAL A 235 -26.09 17.83 0.16
N PRO A 236 -27.32 18.33 0.25
CA PRO A 236 -28.26 17.98 1.32
C PRO A 236 -28.45 16.46 1.43
N ARG A 237 -28.58 15.94 2.64
CA ARG A 237 -28.65 14.47 2.91
C ARG A 237 -29.70 13.77 2.05
N GLY A 238 -30.88 14.35 1.87
CA GLY A 238 -31.95 13.77 1.06
C GLY A 238 -31.64 13.62 -0.44
N SER A 239 -30.65 14.36 -0.96
CA SER A 239 -30.25 14.31 -2.38
C SER A 239 -28.95 13.55 -2.63
N GLN A 240 -28.22 13.15 -1.56
CA GLN A 240 -26.90 12.53 -1.68
C GLN A 240 -26.92 11.23 -2.49
N GLU A 241 -27.93 10.39 -2.29
CA GLU A 241 -28.04 9.11 -3.00
C GLU A 241 -28.23 9.32 -4.50
N MET A 242 -29.11 10.23 -4.88
CA MET A 242 -29.36 10.58 -6.29
C MET A 242 -28.11 11.16 -6.94
N VAL A 243 -27.43 12.12 -6.29
CA VAL A 243 -26.18 12.70 -6.80
C VAL A 243 -25.08 11.64 -6.92
N ALA A 244 -24.93 10.78 -5.91
CA ALA A 244 -23.96 9.68 -5.97
C ALA A 244 -24.26 8.70 -7.10
N ALA A 245 -25.53 8.35 -7.31
CA ALA A 245 -25.94 7.47 -8.41
C ALA A 245 -25.61 8.10 -9.77
N ALA A 246 -25.94 9.38 -9.94
CA ALA A 246 -25.62 10.13 -11.18
C ALA A 246 -24.12 10.14 -11.47
N ILE A 247 -23.28 10.50 -10.50
CA ILE A 247 -21.82 10.54 -10.68
C ILE A 247 -21.23 9.14 -10.95
N ARG A 248 -21.77 8.06 -10.32
CA ARG A 248 -21.32 6.69 -10.59
C ARG A 248 -21.44 6.30 -12.07
N THR A 249 -22.41 6.86 -12.80
CA THR A 249 -22.60 6.57 -14.23
C THR A 249 -21.41 7.03 -15.07
N VAL A 250 -20.68 8.07 -14.67
CA VAL A 250 -19.46 8.54 -15.33
C VAL A 250 -18.40 7.44 -15.37
N PHE A 251 -18.25 6.71 -14.26
CA PHE A 251 -17.24 5.63 -14.13
C PHE A 251 -17.73 4.27 -14.68
N ALA A 252 -18.94 4.20 -15.20
CA ALA A 252 -19.50 2.99 -15.79
C ALA A 252 -19.40 2.98 -17.33
N GLN A 253 -18.80 4.00 -17.93
CA GLN A 253 -18.68 4.14 -19.37
C GLN A 253 -17.63 3.21 -19.97
N PRO A 254 -17.78 2.80 -21.22
CA PRO A 254 -16.94 1.78 -21.85
C PRO A 254 -15.56 2.30 -22.29
N ASP A 255 -15.43 3.59 -22.59
CA ASP A 255 -14.20 4.20 -23.10
C ASP A 255 -14.02 5.66 -22.59
N ALA A 256 -12.84 6.21 -22.91
CA ALA A 256 -12.44 7.55 -22.42
C ALA A 256 -13.34 8.68 -22.95
N ALA A 257 -13.80 8.61 -24.22
CA ALA A 257 -14.66 9.62 -24.80
C ALA A 257 -16.03 9.60 -24.12
N ALA A 258 -16.62 8.43 -23.96
CA ALA A 258 -17.89 8.25 -23.26
C ALA A 258 -17.81 8.69 -21.77
N VAL A 259 -16.65 8.50 -21.09
CA VAL A 259 -16.43 9.03 -19.74
C VAL A 259 -16.46 10.55 -19.72
N ALA A 260 -15.78 11.20 -20.68
CA ALA A 260 -15.74 12.66 -20.75
C ALA A 260 -17.12 13.26 -21.05
N ASP A 261 -17.82 12.72 -22.05
CA ASP A 261 -19.17 13.14 -22.44
C ASP A 261 -20.18 12.96 -21.28
N GLN A 262 -20.11 11.82 -20.61
CA GLN A 262 -20.98 11.54 -19.46
C GLN A 262 -20.69 12.47 -18.30
N LEU A 263 -19.42 12.79 -18.02
CA LEU A 263 -19.04 13.71 -16.96
C LEU A 263 -19.62 15.10 -17.25
N ASP A 264 -19.46 15.61 -18.48
CA ASP A 264 -20.01 16.91 -18.88
C ASP A 264 -21.55 16.95 -18.78
N SER A 265 -22.21 15.92 -19.30
CA SER A 265 -23.68 15.77 -19.20
C SER A 265 -24.16 15.76 -17.74
N ILE A 266 -23.50 14.99 -16.86
CA ILE A 266 -23.88 14.91 -15.45
C ILE A 266 -23.57 16.21 -14.72
N ALA A 267 -22.45 16.87 -15.00
CA ALA A 267 -22.11 18.18 -14.44
C ALA A 267 -23.21 19.21 -14.77
N GLY A 268 -23.61 19.34 -16.04
CA GLY A 268 -24.64 20.26 -16.43
C GLY A 268 -26.04 19.93 -15.88
N LYS A 269 -26.39 18.61 -15.75
CA LYS A 269 -27.68 18.21 -15.15
C LYS A 269 -27.72 18.51 -13.65
N LEU A 270 -26.67 18.20 -12.93
CA LEU A 270 -26.59 18.45 -11.48
C LEU A 270 -26.43 19.92 -11.16
N GLY A 271 -25.78 20.70 -12.04
CA GLY A 271 -25.52 22.11 -11.86
C GLY A 271 -26.81 22.96 -11.74
N ARG A 272 -27.90 22.51 -12.35
CA ARG A 272 -29.21 23.20 -12.26
C ARG A 272 -29.71 23.29 -10.81
N GLN A 273 -29.42 22.30 -9.99
CA GLN A 273 -29.86 22.24 -8.59
C GLN A 273 -28.70 22.44 -7.63
N PHE A 274 -27.49 22.02 -8.03
CA PHE A 274 -26.28 22.04 -7.20
C PHE A 274 -25.09 22.67 -7.95
N PRO A 275 -25.05 23.99 -8.11
CA PRO A 275 -24.00 24.69 -8.88
C PRO A 275 -22.57 24.36 -8.37
N ALA A 276 -22.41 24.22 -7.04
CA ALA A 276 -21.12 23.86 -6.45
C ALA A 276 -20.64 22.46 -6.88
N VAL A 277 -21.57 21.53 -7.14
CA VAL A 277 -21.25 20.18 -7.62
C VAL A 277 -20.78 20.24 -9.08
N GLU A 278 -21.42 21.03 -9.92
CA GLU A 278 -20.98 21.23 -11.31
C GLU A 278 -19.57 21.79 -11.36
N THR A 279 -19.28 22.86 -10.60
CA THR A 279 -17.94 23.45 -10.52
C THR A 279 -16.92 22.40 -10.11
N MET A 280 -17.20 21.65 -9.03
CA MET A 280 -16.29 20.58 -8.56
C MET A 280 -16.05 19.49 -9.60
N LEU A 281 -17.08 19.08 -10.36
CA LEU A 281 -16.95 18.05 -11.40
C LEU A 281 -16.09 18.56 -12.56
N ARG A 282 -16.33 19.79 -13.03
CA ARG A 282 -15.56 20.38 -14.14
C ARG A 282 -14.10 20.62 -13.77
N GLU A 283 -13.85 21.22 -12.60
CA GLU A 283 -12.48 21.48 -12.12
C GLU A 283 -11.68 20.21 -11.89
N ALA A 284 -12.32 19.13 -11.41
CA ALA A 284 -11.65 17.86 -11.13
C ALA A 284 -11.61 16.90 -12.33
N ALA A 285 -12.22 17.24 -13.46
CA ALA A 285 -12.41 16.33 -14.60
C ALA A 285 -11.12 15.62 -15.04
N ILE A 286 -10.05 16.38 -15.24
CA ILE A 286 -8.73 15.84 -15.65
C ILE A 286 -8.17 14.90 -14.60
N ASP A 287 -8.22 15.32 -13.34
CA ASP A 287 -7.57 14.59 -12.22
C ASP A 287 -8.35 13.34 -11.83
N VAL A 288 -9.70 13.39 -11.87
CA VAL A 288 -10.58 12.27 -11.49
C VAL A 288 -10.69 11.24 -12.62
N CYS A 289 -10.50 11.66 -13.87
CA CYS A 289 -10.56 10.82 -15.06
C CYS A 289 -9.18 10.47 -15.64
N ALA A 290 -8.08 10.76 -14.98
CA ALA A 290 -6.73 10.44 -15.45
C ALA A 290 -6.54 8.94 -15.76
N PHE A 291 -7.28 8.06 -15.06
CA PHE A 291 -7.28 6.62 -15.28
C PHE A 291 -7.67 6.23 -16.72
N THR A 292 -8.41 7.07 -17.45
CA THR A 292 -8.89 6.77 -18.81
C THR A 292 -7.77 6.67 -19.86
N ALA A 293 -6.61 7.25 -19.58
CA ALA A 293 -5.41 7.13 -20.41
C ALA A 293 -4.73 5.76 -20.32
N PHE A 294 -5.24 4.86 -19.47
CA PHE A 294 -4.66 3.55 -19.20
C PHE A 294 -5.57 2.43 -19.73
N PRO A 295 -5.07 1.18 -19.86
CA PRO A 295 -5.88 0.06 -20.33
C PRO A 295 -7.16 -0.11 -19.52
N ILE A 296 -8.29 -0.34 -20.18
CA ILE A 296 -9.63 -0.45 -19.56
C ILE A 296 -9.66 -1.51 -18.46
N ALA A 297 -8.92 -2.62 -18.63
CA ALA A 297 -8.79 -3.67 -17.62
C ALA A 297 -8.20 -3.17 -16.28
N HIS A 298 -7.46 -2.04 -16.29
CA HIS A 298 -6.84 -1.46 -15.12
C HIS A 298 -7.75 -0.46 -14.39
N TRP A 299 -8.70 0.16 -15.05
CA TRP A 299 -9.51 1.27 -14.54
C TRP A 299 -10.03 1.03 -13.13
N LYS A 300 -10.71 -0.11 -12.90
CA LYS A 300 -11.29 -0.48 -11.60
C LYS A 300 -10.25 -0.62 -10.48
N LYS A 301 -8.98 -0.77 -10.84
CA LYS A 301 -7.88 -0.96 -9.90
C LYS A 301 -7.13 0.34 -9.58
N VAL A 302 -7.13 1.30 -10.53
CA VAL A 302 -6.29 2.52 -10.44
C VAL A 302 -7.07 3.82 -10.17
N TRP A 303 -8.40 3.83 -10.25
CA TRP A 303 -9.20 5.03 -10.03
C TRP A 303 -9.41 5.43 -8.55
N SER A 304 -8.90 4.66 -7.60
CA SER A 304 -9.04 4.93 -6.17
C SER A 304 -7.89 4.35 -5.34
N THR A 305 -7.70 4.88 -4.14
CA THR A 305 -6.74 4.39 -3.15
C THR A 305 -7.25 3.17 -2.34
N ASN A 306 -8.34 2.52 -2.75
CA ASN A 306 -8.91 1.36 -2.04
C ASN A 306 -7.89 0.26 -1.69
N PRO A 307 -6.89 -0.06 -2.54
CA PRO A 307 -5.86 -1.04 -2.17
C PRO A 307 -5.09 -0.64 -0.92
N LEU A 308 -4.79 0.67 -0.79
CA LEU A 308 -4.07 1.24 0.33
C LEU A 308 -4.98 1.44 1.57
N GLU A 309 -6.28 1.68 1.37
CA GLU A 309 -7.24 1.79 2.48
C GLU A 309 -7.28 0.54 3.36
N ARG A 310 -7.11 -0.66 2.78
CA ARG A 310 -7.06 -1.92 3.55
C ARG A 310 -5.82 -1.96 4.45
N VAL A 311 -4.69 -1.51 3.94
CA VAL A 311 -3.44 -1.39 4.70
C VAL A 311 -3.59 -0.37 5.81
N ASN A 312 -4.15 0.81 5.51
CA ASN A 312 -4.40 1.85 6.50
C ASN A 312 -5.42 1.42 7.57
N LYS A 313 -6.42 0.60 7.23
CA LYS A 313 -7.33 0.01 8.21
C LYS A 313 -6.60 -0.94 9.16
N GLU A 314 -5.66 -1.74 8.68
CA GLU A 314 -4.86 -2.62 9.54
C GLU A 314 -3.94 -1.80 10.45
N ILE A 315 -3.27 -0.77 9.91
CA ILE A 315 -2.48 0.17 10.73
C ILE A 315 -3.36 0.78 11.81
N LYS A 316 -4.51 1.36 11.46
CA LYS A 316 -5.44 1.98 12.43
C LYS A 316 -5.93 0.99 13.48
N ARG A 317 -6.27 -0.23 13.09
CA ARG A 317 -6.74 -1.27 14.01
C ARG A 317 -5.72 -1.56 15.09
N ARG A 318 -4.43 -1.64 14.74
CA ARG A 318 -3.34 -1.93 15.68
C ARG A 318 -2.92 -0.70 16.48
N THR A 319 -2.83 0.46 15.85
CA THR A 319 -2.48 1.70 16.54
C THR A 319 -3.54 2.16 17.54
N ASN A 320 -4.82 1.87 17.29
CA ASN A 320 -5.91 2.16 18.22
C ASN A 320 -5.82 1.38 19.54
N VAL A 321 -5.14 0.25 19.58
CA VAL A 321 -4.87 -0.51 20.81
C VAL A 321 -3.95 0.29 21.71
N VAL A 322 -2.92 0.93 21.15
CA VAL A 322 -1.97 1.76 21.88
C VAL A 322 -2.62 3.09 22.30
N GLY A 323 -3.38 3.71 21.40
CA GLY A 323 -4.05 5.00 21.61
C GLY A 323 -3.09 6.18 21.48
N ILE A 324 -2.17 6.38 22.42
CA ILE A 324 -1.12 7.41 22.37
C ILE A 324 0.24 6.71 22.44
N PHE A 325 1.07 6.94 21.43
CA PHE A 325 2.40 6.34 21.34
C PHE A 325 3.40 7.05 22.26
N PRO A 326 4.39 6.34 22.81
CA PRO A 326 5.41 6.95 23.67
C PRO A 326 6.29 7.97 22.93
N ASN A 327 6.51 7.74 21.63
CA ASN A 327 7.32 8.58 20.74
C ASN A 327 7.07 8.24 19.27
N GLU A 328 7.71 8.97 18.36
CA GLU A 328 7.66 8.75 16.92
C GLU A 328 8.29 7.40 16.51
N ALA A 329 9.38 6.99 17.18
CA ALA A 329 10.02 5.70 16.92
C ALA A 329 9.06 4.52 17.16
N GLY A 330 8.24 4.59 18.22
CA GLY A 330 7.19 3.60 18.49
C GLY A 330 6.13 3.55 17.39
N VAL A 331 5.72 4.69 16.84
CA VAL A 331 4.82 4.76 15.68
C VAL A 331 5.45 4.07 14.48
N LEU A 332 6.68 4.44 14.15
CA LEU A 332 7.42 3.89 13.01
C LEU A 332 7.64 2.38 13.14
N ARG A 333 7.99 1.92 14.33
CA ARG A 333 8.19 0.49 14.65
C ARG A 333 6.94 -0.33 14.38
N LEU A 334 5.80 0.08 14.92
CA LEU A 334 4.55 -0.66 14.74
C LEU A 334 4.06 -0.59 13.30
N ALA A 335 3.96 0.60 12.71
CA ALA A 335 3.52 0.77 11.33
C ALA A 335 4.46 0.06 10.34
N GLY A 336 5.78 0.17 10.54
CA GLY A 336 6.79 -0.52 9.72
C GLY A 336 6.69 -2.04 9.82
N SER A 337 6.48 -2.59 11.02
CA SER A 337 6.29 -4.03 11.20
C SER A 337 5.02 -4.55 10.51
N ILE A 338 3.93 -3.77 10.53
CA ILE A 338 2.69 -4.10 9.82
C ILE A 338 2.93 -4.10 8.32
N LEU A 339 3.60 -3.07 7.79
CA LEU A 339 3.87 -2.95 6.36
C LEU A 339 4.84 -4.00 5.84
N LEU A 340 5.82 -4.39 6.64
CA LEU A 340 6.73 -5.50 6.36
C LEU A 340 5.96 -6.82 6.22
N GLU A 341 5.02 -7.09 7.12
CA GLU A 341 4.16 -8.27 7.07
C GLU A 341 3.26 -8.26 5.82
N VAL A 342 2.63 -7.11 5.52
CA VAL A 342 1.80 -6.93 4.32
C VAL A 342 2.63 -7.11 3.05
N HIS A 343 3.87 -6.62 3.02
CA HIS A 343 4.79 -6.80 1.90
C HIS A 343 5.10 -8.28 1.69
N ASP A 344 5.48 -8.98 2.75
CA ASP A 344 5.77 -10.41 2.73
C ASP A 344 4.53 -11.21 2.25
N GLU A 345 3.34 -10.90 2.76
CA GLU A 345 2.08 -11.53 2.32
C GLU A 345 1.85 -11.32 0.81
N TRP A 346 2.11 -10.12 0.29
CA TRP A 346 1.94 -9.85 -1.14
C TRP A 346 2.97 -10.55 -2.02
N GLN A 347 4.22 -10.68 -1.55
CA GLN A 347 5.27 -11.40 -2.27
C GLN A 347 4.97 -12.90 -2.40
N ILE A 348 4.22 -13.45 -1.44
CA ILE A 348 3.86 -14.87 -1.44
C ILE A 348 2.53 -15.12 -2.17
N ALA A 349 1.74 -14.07 -2.44
CA ALA A 349 0.42 -14.20 -3.05
C ALA A 349 0.52 -14.84 -4.45
N GLU A 350 -0.24 -15.91 -4.69
CA GLU A 350 -0.27 -16.57 -6.00
C GLU A 350 -0.97 -15.72 -7.07
N ARG A 351 -1.88 -14.85 -6.63
CA ARG A 351 -2.70 -14.02 -7.52
C ARG A 351 -2.10 -12.64 -7.65
N ARG A 352 -1.68 -12.29 -8.85
CA ARG A 352 -1.25 -10.94 -9.20
C ARG A 352 -2.40 -9.93 -9.04
N TYR A 353 -2.08 -8.70 -8.73
CA TYR A 353 -3.07 -7.63 -8.63
C TYR A 353 -3.64 -7.24 -9.99
N LEU A 354 -2.77 -7.12 -11.00
CA LEU A 354 -3.10 -7.03 -12.42
C LEU A 354 -2.49 -8.24 -13.13
N SER A 355 -3.20 -8.76 -14.13
CA SER A 355 -2.69 -9.90 -14.90
C SER A 355 -1.54 -9.46 -15.82
N GLU A 356 -0.58 -10.34 -16.05
CA GLU A 356 0.56 -10.11 -16.95
C GLU A 356 0.13 -9.66 -18.33
N GLY A 357 -0.85 -10.34 -18.93
CA GLY A 357 -1.40 -9.95 -20.24
C GLY A 357 -2.13 -8.60 -20.25
N SER A 358 -2.64 -8.10 -19.09
CA SER A 358 -3.17 -6.75 -19.02
C SER A 358 -2.06 -5.71 -18.87
N MET A 359 -0.98 -6.06 -18.16
CA MET A 359 0.18 -5.17 -18.02
C MET A 359 0.93 -5.00 -19.34
N ALA A 360 1.02 -6.03 -20.17
CA ALA A 360 1.61 -5.93 -21.53
C ALA A 360 0.95 -4.82 -22.36
N LYS A 361 -0.37 -4.67 -22.29
CA LYS A 361 -1.12 -3.61 -22.99
C LYS A 361 -0.72 -2.19 -22.58
N LEU A 362 -0.14 -2.02 -21.39
CA LEU A 362 0.36 -0.71 -20.94
C LEU A 362 1.57 -0.25 -21.77
N TYR A 363 2.36 -1.19 -22.30
CA TYR A 363 3.58 -0.95 -23.06
C TYR A 363 3.39 -1.03 -24.58
N GLU A 364 2.32 -1.67 -25.09
CA GLU A 364 1.98 -1.75 -26.52
C GLU A 364 1.78 -0.35 -27.12
N ASN A 365 1.09 0.53 -26.41
CA ASN A 365 0.83 1.90 -26.86
C ASN A 365 2.09 2.78 -26.97
N ASP A 366 3.18 2.43 -26.28
CA ASP A 366 4.44 3.17 -26.36
C ASP A 366 5.18 2.85 -27.66
N ASN A 367 5.13 1.60 -28.11
CA ASN A 367 5.77 1.16 -29.35
C ASN A 367 5.12 1.80 -30.58
N ASP A 368 3.77 1.85 -30.61
CA ASP A 368 3.03 2.55 -31.68
C ASP A 368 3.34 4.06 -31.74
N GLY A 369 3.58 4.70 -30.58
CA GLY A 369 3.97 6.09 -30.49
C GLY A 369 5.40 6.37 -30.93
N ALA A 370 6.33 5.43 -30.71
CA ALA A 370 7.71 5.50 -31.16
C ALA A 370 7.82 5.28 -32.68
N GLU A 371 7.14 4.29 -33.23
CA GLU A 371 7.08 4.02 -34.67
C GLU A 371 6.47 5.19 -35.46
N ARG A 372 5.41 5.83 -34.94
CA ARG A 372 4.83 7.04 -35.56
C ARG A 372 5.78 8.25 -35.54
N LYS A 373 6.65 8.38 -34.54
CA LYS A 373 7.66 9.43 -34.48
C LYS A 373 8.79 9.16 -35.48
N GLU A 374 9.26 7.93 -35.61
CA GLU A 374 10.29 7.56 -36.57
C GLU A 374 9.81 7.67 -38.01
N VAL A 375 8.58 7.27 -38.33
CA VAL A 375 7.98 7.44 -39.66
C VAL A 375 7.77 8.92 -39.98
N GLY A 376 7.38 9.75 -39.00
CA GLY A 376 7.23 11.21 -39.17
C GLY A 376 8.56 11.94 -39.40
N THR A 377 9.67 11.45 -38.90
CA THR A 377 11.00 12.02 -39.08
C THR A 377 11.56 11.64 -40.45
N ASN A 378 11.41 10.39 -40.85
CA ASN A 378 11.84 9.89 -42.17
C ASN A 378 11.08 10.53 -43.34
N THR A 379 9.78 10.87 -43.17
CA THR A 379 8.98 11.53 -44.21
C THR A 379 9.37 13.00 -44.37
N LYS A 380 9.89 13.66 -43.32
CA LYS A 380 10.36 15.05 -43.43
C LYS A 380 11.74 15.13 -44.10
N GLU A 381 12.63 14.16 -43.96
CA GLU A 381 13.91 14.11 -44.64
C GLU A 381 13.77 13.75 -46.13
N LEU A 382 12.74 12.97 -46.53
CA LEU A 382 12.47 12.62 -47.91
C LEU A 382 11.78 13.77 -48.70
N LEU A 383 11.25 14.79 -48.04
CA LEU A 383 10.61 15.96 -48.68
C LEU A 383 11.51 17.19 -48.69
N ALA A 384 12.73 17.10 -48.18
CA ALA A 384 13.71 18.17 -48.10
C ALA A 384 14.97 17.93 -49.01
N GLY A 385 14.93 16.90 -49.88
CA GLY A 385 15.97 16.59 -50.85
C GLY A 385 15.56 16.97 -52.30
#